data_ebbe6a9557520800ea4a5f0e2219c455
#
_entry.id   ebbe6a9557520800ea4a5f0e2219c455
#
_cell.length_a   1.000
_cell.length_b   1.000
_cell.length_c   1.000
_cell.angle_alpha   90.00
_cell.angle_beta   90.00
_cell.angle_gamma   90.00
#
_symmetry.space_group_name_H-M   'P 1'
#
loop_
_entity.id
_entity.type
_entity.pdbx_description
1 polymer ?
#
loop_
_entity_poly.entity_id
_entity_poly.type
_entity_poly.pdbx_seq_one_letter_code
_entity_poly.pdbx_strand_id
1 'polypeptide(L)'
;TSPPVSGSTPYGAGVWDGTEFMLGEVWVTVVLLESSGATDASTENWTAQQITNVKNEIQAGLTWWEDALVAAGGGDKQDLTFHIDWTYADSPVATAYEPIKRPYSDQSLWIREFLRVVGYDFDSNYMANVAQFNHAQRLANDTHWAYTIFVANSYVDTDGMFSDGYFAYAYL
;
A
#
# COMPACT_ATOMS: atom_id res chain seq x y z
N THR A 1 0.88 -6.10 30.51
CA THR A 1 2.13 -5.69 29.82
C THR A 1 1.90 -4.31 29.27
N SER A 2 2.77 -3.35 29.60
CA SER A 2 2.70 -2.02 29.02
C SER A 2 2.74 -2.16 27.49
N PRO A 3 1.99 -1.33 26.74
CA PRO A 3 2.12 -1.29 25.29
C PRO A 3 3.59 -0.99 24.95
N PRO A 4 4.10 -1.47 23.80
CA PRO A 4 5.44 -1.19 23.37
C PRO A 4 5.65 0.34 23.31
N VAL A 5 6.85 0.77 23.61
CA VAL A 5 7.23 2.18 23.48
C VAL A 5 7.07 2.57 22.01
N SER A 6 6.51 3.76 21.75
CA SER A 6 6.38 4.29 20.39
C SER A 6 7.62 4.01 19.55
N GLY A 7 7.43 3.52 18.34
CA GLY A 7 8.51 3.24 17.41
C GLY A 7 9.21 1.90 17.57
N SER A 8 8.75 0.97 18.37
CA SER A 8 9.38 -0.35 18.49
C SER A 8 8.52 -1.45 17.83
N THR A 9 9.17 -2.35 17.09
CA THR A 9 8.51 -3.57 16.61
C THR A 9 7.87 -4.31 17.80
N PRO A 10 6.59 -4.75 17.73
CA PRO A 10 5.96 -5.49 18.79
C PRO A 10 6.77 -6.73 19.19
N TYR A 11 6.78 -7.04 20.50
CA TYR A 11 7.54 -8.19 21.01
C TYR A 11 7.09 -9.49 20.32
N GLY A 12 8.05 -10.22 19.76
CA GLY A 12 7.81 -11.46 19.04
C GLY A 12 7.33 -11.31 17.60
N ALA A 13 7.09 -10.07 17.12
CA ALA A 13 6.70 -9.85 15.74
C ALA A 13 7.85 -10.15 14.77
N GLY A 14 7.56 -10.96 13.75
CA GLY A 14 8.47 -11.33 12.68
C GLY A 14 8.11 -10.68 11.35
N VAL A 15 8.78 -11.12 10.28
CA VAL A 15 8.55 -10.61 8.92
C VAL A 15 7.11 -10.83 8.41
N TRP A 16 6.44 -11.84 8.93
CA TRP A 16 5.08 -12.21 8.53
C TRP A 16 3.98 -11.55 9.36
N ASP A 17 4.35 -10.92 10.48
CA ASP A 17 3.42 -10.25 11.37
C ASP A 17 3.35 -8.77 10.96
N GLY A 18 2.62 -8.48 9.90
CA GLY A 18 2.60 -7.17 9.26
C GLY A 18 1.60 -6.19 9.86
N THR A 19 0.34 -6.64 10.06
CA THR A 19 -0.80 -5.75 10.31
C THR A 19 -1.88 -6.32 11.20
N GLU A 20 -1.62 -7.37 11.97
CA GLU A 20 -2.63 -8.15 12.71
C GLU A 20 -3.50 -7.30 13.65
N PHE A 21 -2.94 -6.26 14.24
CA PHE A 21 -3.65 -5.44 15.22
C PHE A 21 -3.81 -3.97 14.83
N MET A 22 -2.99 -3.45 13.93
CA MET A 22 -2.99 -2.05 13.49
C MET A 22 -3.16 -1.04 14.65
N LEU A 23 -2.40 -1.22 15.72
CA LEU A 23 -2.34 -0.32 16.87
C LEU A 23 -0.94 0.26 17.00
N GLY A 24 -0.84 1.51 17.46
CA GLY A 24 0.41 2.25 17.56
C GLY A 24 0.79 2.92 16.23
N GLU A 25 2.07 3.00 15.96
CA GLU A 25 2.62 3.64 14.78
C GLU A 25 2.58 2.67 13.57
N VAL A 26 1.99 3.09 12.48
CA VAL A 26 1.83 2.28 11.26
C VAL A 26 2.46 3.01 10.07
N TRP A 27 3.40 2.36 9.39
CA TRP A 27 3.97 2.87 8.16
C TRP A 27 3.17 2.42 6.95
N VAL A 28 2.76 3.35 6.08
CA VAL A 28 1.96 3.07 4.89
C VAL A 28 2.72 3.54 3.66
N THR A 29 3.18 2.61 2.83
CA THR A 29 3.76 2.95 1.53
C THR A 29 2.67 2.97 0.46
N VAL A 30 2.48 4.11 -0.21
CA VAL A 30 1.50 4.26 -1.28
C VAL A 30 2.19 4.22 -2.64
N VAL A 31 1.77 3.29 -3.49
CA VAL A 31 2.34 3.06 -4.82
C VAL A 31 1.26 3.26 -5.87
N LEU A 32 1.38 4.31 -6.68
CA LEU A 32 0.55 4.51 -7.85
C LEU A 32 1.20 3.83 -9.06
N LEU A 33 0.43 3.02 -9.76
CA LEU A 33 0.90 2.20 -10.89
C LEU A 33 0.37 2.76 -12.21
N GLU A 34 1.20 2.74 -13.24
CA GLU A 34 0.79 3.08 -14.61
C GLU A 34 1.56 2.20 -15.61
N SER A 35 1.08 2.11 -16.84
CA SER A 35 1.78 1.35 -17.88
C SER A 35 2.83 2.23 -18.57
N SER A 36 4.01 1.66 -18.79
CA SER A 36 5.06 2.23 -19.66
C SER A 36 4.78 2.03 -21.17
N GLY A 37 3.77 1.24 -21.51
CA GLY A 37 3.50 0.82 -22.90
C GLY A 37 4.35 -0.35 -23.40
N ALA A 38 5.16 -0.97 -22.55
CA ALA A 38 6.08 -2.02 -22.99
C ALA A 38 5.38 -3.35 -23.34
N THR A 39 4.33 -3.70 -22.64
CA THR A 39 3.51 -4.90 -22.90
C THR A 39 2.07 -4.51 -23.19
N ASP A 40 1.44 -3.77 -22.29
CA ASP A 40 0.09 -3.24 -22.48
C ASP A 40 0.16 -1.78 -22.89
N ALA A 41 -0.77 -1.34 -23.73
CA ALA A 41 -0.85 0.07 -24.10
C ALA A 41 -1.04 0.95 -22.86
N SER A 42 -0.28 2.05 -22.76
CA SER A 42 -0.40 3.03 -21.70
C SER A 42 -1.66 3.87 -21.94
N THR A 43 -2.75 3.54 -21.28
CA THR A 43 -4.07 4.18 -21.44
C THR A 43 -4.51 4.96 -20.21
N GLU A 44 -4.03 4.57 -19.03
CA GLU A 44 -4.39 5.17 -17.75
C GLU A 44 -3.15 5.80 -17.09
N ASN A 45 -2.82 7.03 -17.51
CA ASN A 45 -1.66 7.75 -16.97
C ASN A 45 -2.10 8.74 -15.88
N TRP A 46 -1.35 8.83 -14.81
CA TRP A 46 -1.65 9.72 -13.70
C TRP A 46 -1.40 11.19 -14.06
N THR A 47 -2.42 12.02 -13.92
CA THR A 47 -2.27 13.48 -13.93
C THR A 47 -1.99 14.00 -12.52
N ALA A 48 -1.39 15.17 -12.40
CA ALA A 48 -1.11 15.80 -11.10
C ALA A 48 -2.38 15.99 -10.25
N GLN A 49 -3.54 16.26 -10.89
CA GLN A 49 -4.80 16.40 -10.18
C GLN A 49 -5.30 15.05 -9.65
N GLN A 50 -5.17 13.97 -10.41
CA GLN A 50 -5.56 12.63 -9.97
C GLN A 50 -4.69 12.16 -8.81
N ILE A 51 -3.36 12.38 -8.88
CA ILE A 51 -2.43 12.09 -7.78
C ILE A 51 -2.88 12.82 -6.51
N THR A 52 -3.18 14.12 -6.62
CA THR A 52 -3.66 14.92 -5.49
C THR A 52 -4.96 14.35 -4.90
N ASN A 53 -5.91 13.99 -5.76
CA ASN A 53 -7.19 13.44 -5.32
C ASN A 53 -7.00 12.12 -4.56
N VAL A 54 -6.24 11.18 -5.12
CA VAL A 54 -5.97 9.87 -4.50
C VAL A 54 -5.25 10.04 -3.16
N LYS A 55 -4.27 10.93 -3.08
CA LYS A 55 -3.57 11.21 -1.80
C LYS A 55 -4.54 11.72 -0.74
N ASN A 56 -5.44 12.64 -1.11
CA ASN A 56 -6.45 13.17 -0.19
C ASN A 56 -7.43 12.08 0.28
N GLU A 57 -7.88 11.20 -0.61
CA GLU A 57 -8.81 10.12 -0.27
C GLU A 57 -8.15 9.08 0.66
N ILE A 58 -6.91 8.69 0.37
CA ILE A 58 -6.16 7.78 1.24
C ILE A 58 -5.94 8.41 2.61
N GLN A 59 -5.49 9.67 2.66
CA GLN A 59 -5.31 10.39 3.92
C GLN A 59 -6.62 10.46 4.72
N ALA A 60 -7.74 10.78 4.07
CA ALA A 60 -9.04 10.84 4.71
C ALA A 60 -9.49 9.48 5.27
N GLY A 61 -9.26 8.40 4.51
CA GLY A 61 -9.57 7.04 4.94
C GLY A 61 -8.75 6.60 6.17
N LEU A 62 -7.45 6.90 6.19
CA LEU A 62 -6.59 6.58 7.33
C LEU A 62 -6.96 7.42 8.57
N THR A 63 -7.20 8.71 8.40
CA THR A 63 -7.68 9.58 9.49
C THR A 63 -9.03 9.10 10.04
N TRP A 64 -9.92 8.57 9.19
CA TRP A 64 -11.17 7.99 9.65
C TRP A 64 -10.95 6.81 10.60
N TRP A 65 -9.95 5.95 10.36
CA TRP A 65 -9.62 4.84 11.27
C TRP A 65 -9.12 5.33 12.64
N GLU A 66 -8.27 6.37 12.66
CA GLU A 66 -7.81 7.01 13.90
C GLU A 66 -8.99 7.57 14.69
N ASP A 67 -9.88 8.31 14.00
CA ASP A 67 -11.09 8.88 14.62
C ASP A 67 -12.09 7.81 15.09
N ALA A 68 -12.25 6.71 14.32
CA ALA A 68 -13.13 5.62 14.66
C ALA A 68 -12.66 4.87 15.93
N LEU A 69 -11.35 4.69 16.12
CA LEU A 69 -10.79 4.11 17.34
C LEU A 69 -11.17 4.96 18.57
N VAL A 70 -10.98 6.27 18.48
CA VAL A 70 -11.36 7.22 19.55
C VAL A 70 -12.86 7.17 19.82
N ALA A 71 -13.69 7.21 18.77
CA ALA A 71 -15.15 7.18 18.88
C ALA A 71 -15.67 5.88 19.50
N ALA A 72 -14.98 4.76 19.26
CA ALA A 72 -15.30 3.47 19.89
C ALA A 72 -14.87 3.37 21.37
N GLY A 73 -14.22 4.39 21.91
CA GLY A 73 -13.68 4.37 23.28
C GLY A 73 -12.44 3.50 23.43
N GLY A 74 -11.78 3.18 22.33
CA GLY A 74 -10.60 2.29 22.29
C GLY A 74 -9.28 2.98 22.64
N GLY A 75 -9.31 4.30 22.92
CA GLY A 75 -8.10 5.05 23.25
C GLY A 75 -8.15 6.49 22.77
N ASP A 76 -6.99 7.10 22.59
CA ASP A 76 -6.83 8.41 21.96
C ASP A 76 -6.17 8.25 20.57
N LYS A 77 -5.99 9.38 19.86
CA LYS A 77 -5.36 9.35 18.52
C LYS A 77 -3.90 8.87 18.52
N GLN A 78 -3.23 8.86 19.68
CA GLN A 78 -1.85 8.38 19.81
C GLN A 78 -1.79 6.85 19.87
N ASP A 79 -2.92 6.17 20.08
CA ASP A 79 -2.99 4.72 20.09
C ASP A 79 -3.05 4.10 18.68
N LEU A 80 -3.30 4.93 17.65
CA LEU A 80 -3.18 4.59 16.23
C LEU A 80 -2.77 5.82 15.45
N THR A 81 -1.62 5.78 14.80
CA THR A 81 -1.09 6.87 13.97
C THR A 81 -0.53 6.30 12.67
N PHE A 82 -0.96 6.84 11.54
CA PHE A 82 -0.45 6.44 10.23
C PHE A 82 0.61 7.43 9.72
N HIS A 83 1.79 6.91 9.37
CA HIS A 83 2.85 7.62 8.67
C HIS A 83 2.85 7.21 7.20
N ILE A 84 2.59 8.13 6.30
CA ILE A 84 2.38 7.81 4.89
C ILE A 84 3.60 8.20 4.07
N ASP A 85 4.18 7.22 3.39
CA ASP A 85 5.21 7.44 2.38
C ASP A 85 4.56 7.66 1.01
N TRP A 86 4.69 8.87 0.50
CA TRP A 86 4.16 9.30 -0.79
C TRP A 86 5.17 9.19 -1.93
N THR A 87 6.37 8.66 -1.70
CA THR A 87 7.46 8.63 -2.69
C THR A 87 7.01 8.06 -4.03
N TYR A 88 6.30 6.94 -4.01
CA TYR A 88 5.82 6.25 -5.21
C TYR A 88 4.42 6.70 -5.66
N ALA A 89 3.83 7.65 -4.96
CA ALA A 89 2.63 8.36 -5.40
C ALA A 89 3.01 9.69 -6.07
N ASP A 90 3.99 10.40 -5.53
CA ASP A 90 4.51 11.64 -6.13
C ASP A 90 5.27 11.39 -7.44
N SER A 91 5.79 10.17 -7.60
CA SER A 91 6.41 9.67 -8.83
C SER A 91 5.85 8.27 -9.12
N PRO A 92 4.71 8.17 -9.84
CA PRO A 92 4.08 6.89 -10.17
C PRO A 92 5.05 5.89 -10.80
N VAL A 93 4.87 4.63 -10.46
CA VAL A 93 5.73 3.55 -10.92
C VAL A 93 5.26 3.03 -12.28
N ALA A 94 6.05 3.27 -13.30
CA ALA A 94 5.79 2.74 -14.64
C ALA A 94 6.14 1.25 -14.69
N THR A 95 5.14 0.42 -15.01
CA THR A 95 5.27 -1.03 -15.21
C THR A 95 5.08 -1.38 -16.68
N ALA A 96 5.41 -2.60 -17.09
CA ALA A 96 5.13 -3.05 -18.46
C ALA A 96 3.63 -3.26 -18.72
N TYR A 97 2.82 -3.26 -17.68
CA TYR A 97 1.42 -3.69 -17.69
C TYR A 97 0.49 -2.53 -17.34
N GLU A 98 -0.74 -2.58 -17.90
CA GLU A 98 -1.84 -1.68 -17.53
C GLU A 98 -2.75 -2.40 -16.53
N PRO A 99 -2.62 -2.15 -15.20
CA PRO A 99 -3.27 -2.99 -14.19
C PRO A 99 -4.78 -3.09 -14.35
N ILE A 100 -5.47 -1.97 -14.62
CA ILE A 100 -6.94 -1.95 -14.70
C ILE A 100 -7.49 -2.75 -15.89
N LYS A 101 -6.69 -2.96 -16.94
CA LYS A 101 -7.09 -3.74 -18.12
C LYS A 101 -6.90 -5.25 -17.94
N ARG A 102 -6.39 -5.67 -16.80
CA ARG A 102 -6.11 -7.06 -16.47
C ARG A 102 -6.97 -7.57 -15.33
N PRO A 103 -7.15 -8.89 -15.18
CA PRO A 103 -7.77 -9.43 -13.97
C PRO A 103 -6.88 -9.15 -12.75
N TYR A 104 -7.48 -8.95 -11.58
CA TYR A 104 -6.70 -8.73 -10.35
C TYR A 104 -5.76 -9.89 -10.05
N SER A 105 -6.08 -11.10 -10.49
CA SER A 105 -5.23 -12.29 -10.33
C SER A 105 -3.85 -12.17 -11.01
N ASP A 106 -3.70 -11.23 -11.96
CA ASP A 106 -2.43 -10.92 -12.63
C ASP A 106 -1.55 -9.95 -11.83
N GLN A 107 -1.98 -9.54 -10.64
CA GLN A 107 -1.30 -8.54 -9.80
C GLN A 107 0.20 -8.79 -9.57
N SER A 108 0.62 -10.05 -9.56
CA SER A 108 2.04 -10.40 -9.42
C SER A 108 2.92 -9.78 -10.53
N LEU A 109 2.35 -9.45 -11.69
CA LEU A 109 3.09 -8.89 -12.82
C LEU A 109 3.60 -7.48 -12.47
N TRP A 110 2.72 -6.57 -12.08
CA TRP A 110 3.09 -5.18 -11.76
C TRP A 110 3.67 -5.03 -10.36
N ILE A 111 3.22 -5.81 -9.36
CA ILE A 111 3.79 -5.79 -8.02
C ILE A 111 5.27 -6.21 -8.06
N ARG A 112 5.63 -7.24 -8.83
CA ARG A 112 7.04 -7.62 -8.99
C ARG A 112 7.89 -6.54 -9.65
N GLU A 113 7.34 -5.77 -10.58
CA GLU A 113 8.11 -4.66 -11.18
C GLU A 113 8.38 -3.56 -10.16
N PHE A 114 7.40 -3.21 -9.32
CA PHE A 114 7.65 -2.34 -8.17
C PHE A 114 8.71 -2.93 -7.23
N LEU A 115 8.59 -4.21 -6.87
CA LEU A 115 9.56 -4.88 -5.98
C LEU A 115 10.99 -4.88 -6.56
N ARG A 116 11.15 -4.96 -7.88
CA ARG A 116 12.46 -4.79 -8.54
C ARG A 116 13.01 -3.37 -8.37
N VAL A 117 12.15 -2.37 -8.49
CA VAL A 117 12.55 -0.96 -8.29
C VAL A 117 13.08 -0.75 -6.87
N VAL A 118 12.45 -1.35 -5.86
CA VAL A 118 12.85 -1.22 -4.46
C VAL A 118 13.85 -2.28 -3.98
N GLY A 119 14.26 -3.23 -4.86
CA GLY A 119 15.28 -4.24 -4.56
C GLY A 119 14.79 -5.44 -3.75
N TYR A 120 13.50 -5.75 -3.79
CA TYR A 120 12.86 -6.83 -3.02
C TYR A 120 12.28 -7.98 -3.86
N ASP A 121 12.56 -8.07 -5.17
CA ASP A 121 12.09 -9.19 -6.02
C ASP A 121 13.11 -10.34 -6.05
N PHE A 122 13.25 -11.07 -4.96
CA PHE A 122 14.22 -12.16 -4.80
C PHE A 122 13.60 -13.55 -4.53
N ASP A 123 12.35 -13.63 -4.12
CA ASP A 123 11.61 -14.88 -3.92
C ASP A 123 10.61 -15.11 -5.07
N SER A 124 10.35 -16.39 -5.39
CA SER A 124 9.32 -16.77 -6.37
C SER A 124 7.91 -16.38 -5.89
N ASN A 125 7.68 -16.33 -4.58
CA ASN A 125 6.46 -15.84 -3.98
C ASN A 125 6.53 -14.31 -3.80
N TYR A 126 5.86 -13.54 -4.68
CA TYR A 126 5.85 -12.08 -4.60
C TYR A 126 5.21 -11.55 -3.31
N MET A 127 4.27 -12.28 -2.70
CA MET A 127 3.67 -11.92 -1.41
C MET A 127 4.73 -11.96 -0.29
N ALA A 128 5.62 -12.95 -0.33
CA ALA A 128 6.75 -13.01 0.59
C ALA A 128 7.68 -11.80 0.41
N ASN A 129 7.90 -11.37 -0.83
CA ASN A 129 8.70 -10.19 -1.13
C ASN A 129 8.03 -8.91 -0.61
N VAL A 130 6.70 -8.76 -0.75
CA VAL A 130 5.95 -7.63 -0.18
C VAL A 130 6.05 -7.63 1.35
N ALA A 131 5.88 -8.78 2.00
CA ALA A 131 6.01 -8.90 3.46
C ALA A 131 7.41 -8.48 3.94
N GLN A 132 8.46 -8.90 3.23
CA GLN A 132 9.83 -8.52 3.57
C GLN A 132 10.11 -7.03 3.33
N PHE A 133 9.55 -6.45 2.26
CA PHE A 133 9.61 -5.01 2.02
C PHE A 133 8.92 -4.25 3.16
N ASN A 134 7.68 -4.61 3.50
CA ASN A 134 6.93 -3.99 4.60
C ASN A 134 7.67 -4.11 5.93
N HIS A 135 8.22 -5.28 6.23
CA HIS A 135 9.01 -5.48 7.45
C HIS A 135 10.25 -4.58 7.49
N ALA A 136 10.96 -4.44 6.35
CA ALA A 136 12.10 -3.54 6.27
C ALA A 136 11.70 -2.07 6.45
N GLN A 137 10.56 -1.64 5.88
CA GLN A 137 10.03 -0.29 6.08
C GLN A 137 9.68 -0.05 7.55
N ARG A 138 9.02 -0.99 8.20
CA ARG A 138 8.70 -0.95 9.63
C ARG A 138 9.95 -0.73 10.48
N LEU A 139 11.01 -1.48 10.23
CA LEU A 139 12.27 -1.37 10.97
C LEU A 139 13.00 -0.05 10.67
N ALA A 140 13.03 0.36 9.40
CA ALA A 140 13.73 1.57 8.99
C ALA A 140 13.09 2.85 9.53
N ASN A 141 11.77 2.83 9.75
CA ASN A 141 11.00 3.98 10.22
C ASN A 141 10.58 3.87 11.69
N ASP A 142 11.06 2.85 12.40
CA ASP A 142 10.79 2.62 13.82
C ASP A 142 9.29 2.61 14.15
N THR A 143 8.48 1.92 13.30
CA THR A 143 7.04 1.78 13.48
C THR A 143 6.67 0.37 13.94
N HIS A 144 5.46 0.22 14.50
CA HIS A 144 4.97 -1.07 14.98
C HIS A 144 4.54 -1.98 13.83
N TRP A 145 3.88 -1.42 12.82
CA TRP A 145 3.30 -2.12 11.67
C TRP A 145 3.67 -1.43 10.38
N ALA A 146 3.57 -2.13 9.27
CA ALA A 146 3.71 -1.54 7.95
C ALA A 146 2.94 -2.34 6.90
N TYR A 147 2.36 -1.62 5.92
CA TYR A 147 1.75 -2.23 4.74
C TYR A 147 1.88 -1.33 3.52
N THR A 148 1.58 -1.90 2.35
CA THR A 148 1.64 -1.18 1.08
C THR A 148 0.26 -1.12 0.43
N ILE A 149 -0.13 0.06 -0.04
CA ILE A 149 -1.32 0.29 -0.87
C ILE A 149 -0.86 0.41 -2.32
N PHE A 150 -1.27 -0.52 -3.17
CA PHE A 150 -1.11 -0.42 -4.61
C PHE A 150 -2.37 0.13 -5.24
N VAL A 151 -2.24 1.19 -6.05
CA VAL A 151 -3.39 1.86 -6.69
C VAL A 151 -3.20 1.80 -8.21
N ALA A 152 -4.15 1.18 -8.89
CA ALA A 152 -4.29 1.24 -10.33
C ALA A 152 -5.09 2.48 -10.73
N ASN A 153 -4.68 3.17 -11.79
CA ASN A 153 -5.50 4.24 -12.36
C ASN A 153 -6.67 3.64 -13.14
N SER A 154 -7.88 4.12 -12.89
CA SER A 154 -9.09 3.70 -13.60
C SER A 154 -9.90 4.89 -14.12
N TYR A 155 -9.27 6.05 -14.26
CA TYR A 155 -9.98 7.31 -14.50
C TYR A 155 -10.66 7.39 -15.89
N VAL A 156 -10.08 6.68 -16.87
CA VAL A 156 -10.62 6.60 -18.25
C VAL A 156 -11.33 5.27 -18.48
N ASP A 157 -11.19 4.33 -17.55
CA ASP A 157 -11.89 3.06 -17.63
C ASP A 157 -13.40 3.24 -17.46
N THR A 158 -14.21 2.41 -18.16
CA THR A 158 -15.65 2.61 -18.25
C THR A 158 -16.42 2.23 -17.00
N ASP A 159 -15.91 1.29 -16.22
CA ASP A 159 -16.57 0.79 -15.00
C ASP A 159 -15.70 0.91 -13.75
N GLY A 160 -14.43 1.27 -13.90
CA GLY A 160 -13.50 1.44 -12.80
C GLY A 160 -13.09 0.14 -12.10
N MET A 161 -13.23 -1.00 -12.79
CA MET A 161 -12.95 -2.33 -12.25
C MET A 161 -11.84 -3.01 -13.03
N PHE A 162 -11.11 -3.91 -12.37
CA PHE A 162 -10.27 -4.88 -13.07
C PHE A 162 -11.09 -5.71 -14.04
N SER A 163 -10.49 -6.24 -15.08
CA SER A 163 -11.21 -6.94 -16.16
C SER A 163 -12.04 -8.15 -15.70
N ASP A 164 -11.86 -8.63 -14.48
CA ASP A 164 -12.63 -9.69 -13.84
C ASP A 164 -13.72 -9.17 -12.86
N GLY A 165 -13.96 -7.85 -12.84
CA GLY A 165 -15.06 -7.22 -12.08
C GLY A 165 -14.73 -6.88 -10.62
N TYR A 166 -13.48 -7.00 -10.18
CA TYR A 166 -13.04 -6.53 -8.86
C TYR A 166 -12.58 -5.07 -8.93
N PHE A 167 -12.92 -4.26 -7.93
CA PHE A 167 -12.43 -2.88 -7.80
C PHE A 167 -11.42 -2.70 -6.67
N ALA A 168 -11.42 -3.61 -5.69
CA ALA A 168 -10.47 -3.61 -4.58
C ALA A 168 -10.34 -5.02 -3.99
N TYR A 169 -9.19 -5.30 -3.41
CA TYR A 169 -8.92 -6.53 -2.66
C TYR A 169 -7.87 -6.25 -1.58
N ALA A 170 -7.87 -7.05 -0.53
CA ALA A 170 -6.88 -6.98 0.53
C ALA A 170 -6.38 -8.39 0.86
N TYR A 171 -5.13 -8.48 1.29
CA TYR A 171 -4.52 -9.70 1.85
C TYR A 171 -4.20 -9.44 3.32
N LEU A 172 -4.62 -10.37 4.16
CA LEU A 172 -4.36 -10.39 5.59
C LEU A 172 -3.22 -11.34 5.92
#